data_aaf82dd2d2951523d2b63be790899037
#
_entry.id   aaf82dd2d2951523d2b63be790899037
#
_cell.length_a   1.000
_cell.length_b   1.000
_cell.length_c   1.000
_cell.angle_alpha   90.00
_cell.angle_beta   90.00
_cell.angle_gamma   90.00
#
_symmetry.space_group_name_H-M   'P 1'
#
loop_
_entity.id
_entity.type
_entity.pdbx_description
1 polymer ?
#
loop_
_entity_poly.entity_id
_entity_poly.type
_entity_poly.pdbx_seq_one_letter_code
_entity_poly.pdbx_strand_id
1 'polypeptide(L)'
;INNNQFKPREILGSYAGAVGLPQFMPSSIKRFGVDFDGDGKIDINNSAADTIGSIANYLSKHGWIEGAPMVMQADISEENAKRFGGGTAAKYRWQTLQNNGVKPAAGVKAEPSDLPVFIVDFPFYPAGSNDSKKLYRVGTKNFTSVLRYNSSYFYAGAVAELGTAIAALVGETGLIDGTPILPSKYDIELDPTGKGLKPDQIQVKVTPVS
;
A
#
# COMPACT_ATOMS: atom_id res chain seq x y z
N ILE A 1 12.44 24.26 -6.94
CA ILE A 1 12.57 24.27 -8.41
C ILE A 1 14.03 24.59 -8.78
N ASN A 2 14.67 25.58 -8.16
CA ASN A 2 16.03 25.97 -8.52
C ASN A 2 17.11 24.91 -8.21
N ASN A 3 16.87 24.01 -7.26
CA ASN A 3 17.88 23.00 -6.85
C ASN A 3 17.81 21.72 -7.69
N ASN A 4 16.76 21.50 -8.47
CA ASN A 4 16.53 20.23 -9.18
C ASN A 4 16.64 20.34 -10.71
N GLN A 5 17.08 21.48 -11.23
CA GLN A 5 17.25 21.74 -12.68
C GLN A 5 16.00 21.47 -13.55
N PHE A 6 14.81 21.40 -12.96
CA PHE A 6 13.57 21.25 -13.71
C PHE A 6 13.29 22.51 -14.54
N LYS A 7 13.10 22.33 -15.83
CA LYS A 7 12.55 23.37 -16.67
C LYS A 7 11.04 23.38 -16.52
N PRO A 8 10.43 24.43 -15.96
CA PRO A 8 8.99 24.42 -15.60
C PRO A 8 8.04 24.09 -16.76
N ARG A 9 8.46 24.37 -18.01
CA ARG A 9 7.65 24.12 -19.22
C ARG A 9 7.77 22.69 -19.74
N GLU A 10 8.72 21.90 -19.25
CA GLU A 10 8.98 20.52 -19.68
C GLU A 10 8.43 19.48 -18.66
N ILE A 11 7.93 19.96 -17.52
CA ILE A 11 7.37 19.06 -16.49
C ILE A 11 5.97 18.66 -16.91
N LEU A 12 5.79 17.39 -17.18
CA LEU A 12 4.48 16.77 -17.34
C LEU A 12 3.97 16.31 -15.97
N GLY A 13 2.72 16.63 -15.68
CA GLY A 13 2.07 16.25 -14.43
C GLY A 13 0.63 15.85 -14.63
N SER A 14 0.03 15.25 -13.59
CA SER A 14 -1.40 14.98 -13.57
C SER A 14 -2.21 16.28 -13.53
N TYR A 15 -3.53 16.18 -13.77
CA TYR A 15 -4.44 17.32 -13.62
C TYR A 15 -4.32 18.03 -12.26
N ALA A 16 -4.06 17.27 -11.19
CA ALA A 16 -3.85 17.80 -9.84
C ALA A 16 -2.43 18.35 -9.61
N GLY A 17 -1.51 18.22 -10.57
CA GLY A 17 -0.13 18.69 -10.46
C GLY A 17 0.84 17.71 -9.82
N ALA A 18 0.50 16.42 -9.73
CA ALA A 18 1.43 15.37 -9.32
C ALA A 18 2.42 15.09 -10.45
N VAL A 19 3.71 14.90 -10.12
CA VAL A 19 4.81 14.78 -11.10
C VAL A 19 5.72 13.60 -10.80
N GLY A 20 6.39 13.15 -11.86
CA GLY A 20 7.40 12.09 -11.82
C GLY A 20 6.86 10.70 -11.56
N LEU A 21 7.76 9.73 -11.51
CA LEU A 21 7.45 8.32 -11.22
C LEU A 21 6.64 8.14 -9.92
N PRO A 22 6.97 8.86 -8.81
CA PRO A 22 6.22 8.71 -7.57
C PRO A 22 4.88 9.46 -7.59
N GLN A 23 4.56 10.23 -8.62
CA GLN A 23 3.37 11.11 -8.64
C GLN A 23 3.29 12.01 -7.40
N PHE A 24 4.42 12.61 -7.03
CA PHE A 24 4.49 13.54 -5.90
C PHE A 24 3.93 14.91 -6.25
N MET A 25 3.21 15.50 -5.31
CA MET A 25 2.92 16.93 -5.36
C MET A 25 4.22 17.74 -5.20
N PRO A 26 4.36 18.92 -5.81
CA PRO A 26 5.59 19.74 -5.70
C PRO A 26 6.03 19.99 -4.25
N SER A 27 5.08 20.15 -3.33
CA SER A 27 5.38 20.28 -1.89
C SER A 27 5.97 19.00 -1.29
N SER A 28 5.56 17.83 -1.79
CA SER A 28 6.10 16.54 -1.35
C SER A 28 7.51 16.33 -1.86
N ILE A 29 7.81 16.72 -3.10
CA ILE A 29 9.19 16.68 -3.64
C ILE A 29 10.12 17.51 -2.74
N LYS A 30 9.70 18.73 -2.40
CA LYS A 30 10.52 19.62 -1.54
C LYS A 30 10.78 19.04 -0.15
N ARG A 31 9.80 18.32 0.43
CA ARG A 31 9.87 17.82 1.81
C ARG A 31 10.51 16.45 1.92
N PHE A 32 10.32 15.62 0.92
CA PHE A 32 10.61 14.18 1.00
C PHE A 32 11.52 13.68 -0.10
N GLY A 33 11.80 14.51 -1.12
CA GLY A 33 12.75 14.16 -2.18
C GLY A 33 14.14 13.89 -1.60
N VAL A 34 14.78 12.82 -2.07
CA VAL A 34 16.12 12.37 -1.67
C VAL A 34 16.91 12.10 -2.93
N ASP A 35 18.15 12.59 -2.96
CA ASP A 35 19.20 12.16 -3.86
C ASP A 35 19.75 10.84 -3.27
N PHE A 36 19.25 9.73 -3.76
CA PHE A 36 19.56 8.41 -3.17
C PHE A 36 20.75 7.74 -3.86
N ASP A 37 21.01 8.07 -5.11
CA ASP A 37 22.20 7.58 -5.84
C ASP A 37 23.44 8.47 -5.66
N GLY A 38 23.28 9.65 -5.05
CA GLY A 38 24.38 10.53 -4.67
C GLY A 38 25.00 11.32 -5.84
N ASP A 39 24.24 11.52 -6.93
CA ASP A 39 24.73 12.24 -8.12
C ASP A 39 24.64 13.77 -7.97
N GLY A 40 24.13 14.27 -6.85
CA GLY A 40 23.95 15.69 -6.53
C GLY A 40 22.63 16.27 -7.02
N LYS A 41 21.69 15.44 -7.46
CA LYS A 41 20.36 15.85 -7.93
C LYS A 41 19.28 14.97 -7.31
N ILE A 42 18.03 15.46 -7.33
CA ILE A 42 16.85 14.66 -7.00
C ILE A 42 16.06 14.49 -8.29
N ASP A 43 16.28 13.40 -9.01
CA ASP A 43 15.59 13.13 -10.29
C ASP A 43 14.49 12.08 -10.13
N ILE A 44 13.32 12.53 -9.68
CA ILE A 44 12.13 11.69 -9.56
C ILE A 44 11.47 11.31 -10.89
N ASN A 45 11.96 11.82 -12.02
CA ASN A 45 11.42 11.49 -13.32
C ASN A 45 12.14 10.32 -13.98
N ASN A 46 13.47 10.23 -13.79
CA ASN A 46 14.30 9.29 -14.53
C ASN A 46 15.14 8.38 -13.61
N SER A 47 15.43 8.80 -12.35
CA SER A 47 16.13 7.95 -11.38
C SER A 47 15.15 7.10 -10.58
N ALA A 48 15.20 5.77 -10.77
CA ALA A 48 14.48 4.83 -9.95
C ALA A 48 14.97 4.85 -8.49
N ALA A 49 16.29 5.05 -8.28
CA ALA A 49 16.89 5.12 -6.97
C ALA A 49 16.33 6.29 -6.15
N ASP A 50 16.32 7.50 -6.73
CA ASP A 50 15.76 8.69 -6.07
C ASP A 50 14.28 8.56 -5.83
N THR A 51 13.56 7.98 -6.78
CA THR A 51 12.13 7.72 -6.65
C THR A 51 11.83 6.80 -5.47
N ILE A 52 12.51 5.65 -5.38
CA ILE A 52 12.34 4.68 -4.31
C ILE A 52 12.77 5.29 -2.97
N GLY A 53 13.93 5.94 -2.94
CA GLY A 53 14.43 6.63 -1.75
C GLY A 53 13.48 7.72 -1.25
N SER A 54 12.91 8.51 -2.17
CA SER A 54 11.94 9.56 -1.83
C SER A 54 10.63 8.99 -1.31
N ILE A 55 10.12 7.90 -1.88
CA ILE A 55 8.92 7.21 -1.38
C ILE A 55 9.18 6.64 0.02
N ALA A 56 10.32 5.98 0.22
CA ALA A 56 10.72 5.43 1.51
C ALA A 56 10.82 6.52 2.58
N ASN A 57 11.44 7.65 2.24
CA ASN A 57 11.53 8.82 3.13
C ASN A 57 10.14 9.39 3.45
N TYR A 58 9.25 9.47 2.45
CA TYR A 58 7.86 9.90 2.66
C TYR A 58 7.14 9.00 3.66
N LEU A 59 7.17 7.69 3.48
CA LEU A 59 6.52 6.73 4.37
C LEU A 59 7.11 6.78 5.78
N SER A 60 8.44 6.83 5.90
CA SER A 60 9.15 6.98 7.18
C SER A 60 8.69 8.23 7.93
N LYS A 61 8.65 9.39 7.26
CA LYS A 61 8.20 10.67 7.86
C LYS A 61 6.72 10.67 8.24
N HIS A 62 5.92 9.78 7.68
CA HIS A 62 4.51 9.59 8.05
C HIS A 62 4.30 8.46 9.07
N GLY A 63 5.38 7.93 9.64
CA GLY A 63 5.36 6.99 10.76
C GLY A 63 5.24 5.53 10.35
N TRP A 64 5.87 5.17 9.23
CA TRP A 64 6.07 3.77 8.87
C TRP A 64 6.83 3.04 9.97
N ILE A 65 6.32 1.88 10.36
CA ILE A 65 6.92 1.00 11.37
C ILE A 65 7.54 -0.17 10.62
N GLU A 66 8.87 -0.29 10.71
CA GLU A 66 9.62 -1.38 10.09
C GLU A 66 9.18 -2.74 10.69
N GLY A 67 9.03 -3.74 9.84
CA GLY A 67 8.62 -5.09 10.22
C GLY A 67 7.14 -5.25 10.58
N ALA A 68 6.35 -4.17 10.70
CA ALA A 68 4.92 -4.29 10.90
C ALA A 68 4.20 -4.44 9.55
N PRO A 69 3.12 -5.25 9.46
CA PRO A 69 2.32 -5.35 8.26
C PRO A 69 1.53 -4.06 8.01
N MET A 70 1.06 -3.83 6.79
CA MET A 70 0.06 -2.80 6.51
C MET A 70 -1.33 -3.23 6.96
N VAL A 71 -1.64 -4.50 6.75
CA VAL A 71 -2.97 -5.09 6.96
C VAL A 71 -2.82 -6.42 7.65
N MET A 72 -3.66 -6.68 8.67
CA MET A 72 -3.79 -7.99 9.31
C MET A 72 -5.18 -8.56 9.08
N GLN A 73 -5.25 -9.86 8.86
CA GLN A 73 -6.51 -10.58 8.78
C GLN A 73 -7.02 -10.92 10.18
N ALA A 74 -8.29 -10.71 10.39
CA ALA A 74 -8.92 -10.97 11.68
C ALA A 74 -10.40 -11.31 11.49
N ASP A 75 -10.96 -12.02 12.46
CA ASP A 75 -12.40 -12.17 12.63
C ASP A 75 -12.93 -10.91 13.31
N ILE A 76 -13.79 -10.18 12.60
CA ILE A 76 -14.26 -8.84 12.98
C ILE A 76 -15.77 -8.79 12.84
N SER A 77 -16.48 -8.59 13.95
CA SER A 77 -17.93 -8.38 13.93
C SER A 77 -18.29 -7.01 13.33
N GLU A 78 -19.50 -6.89 12.79
CA GLU A 78 -20.00 -5.59 12.32
C GLU A 78 -20.04 -4.52 13.41
N GLU A 79 -20.31 -4.91 14.66
CA GLU A 79 -20.29 -4.02 15.80
C GLU A 79 -18.90 -3.43 16.02
N ASN A 80 -17.86 -4.29 16.00
CA ASN A 80 -16.46 -3.85 16.11
C ASN A 80 -16.03 -3.00 14.91
N ALA A 81 -16.51 -3.34 13.71
CA ALA A 81 -16.22 -2.56 12.53
C ALA A 81 -16.83 -1.14 12.63
N LYS A 82 -18.03 -1.00 13.14
CA LYS A 82 -18.65 0.31 13.40
C LYS A 82 -17.92 1.10 14.50
N ARG A 83 -17.49 0.41 15.56
CA ARG A 83 -16.86 1.04 16.74
C ARG A 83 -15.44 1.48 16.51
N PHE A 84 -14.64 0.66 15.82
CA PHE A 84 -13.19 0.84 15.65
C PHE A 84 -12.80 1.18 14.21
N GLY A 85 -13.76 1.28 13.30
CA GLY A 85 -13.55 1.56 11.89
C GLY A 85 -13.68 3.03 11.55
N GLY A 86 -13.42 3.30 10.28
CA GLY A 86 -13.56 4.60 9.66
C GLY A 86 -12.38 5.55 9.90
N GLY A 87 -12.30 6.56 9.03
CA GLY A 87 -11.23 7.55 9.06
C GLY A 87 -9.92 7.04 8.46
N THR A 88 -8.84 7.80 8.68
CA THR A 88 -7.53 7.55 8.05
C THR A 88 -6.40 7.40 9.07
N ALA A 89 -6.74 7.11 10.32
CA ALA A 89 -5.77 7.07 11.42
C ALA A 89 -5.87 5.78 12.23
N ALA A 90 -4.75 5.10 12.40
CA ALA A 90 -4.59 4.00 13.35
C ALA A 90 -4.48 4.60 14.77
N LYS A 91 -5.61 4.72 15.47
CA LYS A 91 -5.75 5.43 16.75
C LYS A 91 -6.02 4.52 17.96
N TYR A 92 -6.22 3.24 17.72
CA TYR A 92 -6.44 2.25 18.77
C TYR A 92 -5.20 1.39 18.95
N ARG A 93 -5.03 0.76 20.10
CA ARG A 93 -4.01 -0.26 20.33
C ARG A 93 -4.54 -1.62 19.90
N TRP A 94 -3.70 -2.49 19.36
CA TRP A 94 -4.08 -3.84 18.99
C TRP A 94 -4.75 -4.60 20.14
N GLN A 95 -4.20 -4.50 21.35
CA GLN A 95 -4.78 -5.08 22.56
C GLN A 95 -6.22 -4.61 22.81
N THR A 96 -6.54 -3.36 22.47
CA THR A 96 -7.91 -2.83 22.64
C THR A 96 -8.89 -3.56 21.75
N LEU A 97 -8.54 -3.84 20.50
CA LEU A 97 -9.39 -4.59 19.58
C LEU A 97 -9.56 -6.04 20.06
N GLN A 98 -8.47 -6.69 20.47
CA GLN A 98 -8.48 -8.06 21.00
C GLN A 98 -9.37 -8.19 22.25
N ASN A 99 -9.28 -7.25 23.18
CA ASN A 99 -10.13 -7.22 24.39
C ASN A 99 -11.61 -7.01 24.07
N ASN A 100 -11.93 -6.54 22.86
CA ASN A 100 -13.30 -6.39 22.37
C ASN A 100 -13.71 -7.53 21.41
N GLY A 101 -12.96 -8.64 21.40
CA GLY A 101 -13.32 -9.85 20.67
C GLY A 101 -12.85 -9.92 19.23
N VAL A 102 -12.03 -8.98 18.74
CA VAL A 102 -11.34 -9.12 17.45
C VAL A 102 -10.26 -10.18 17.58
N LYS A 103 -10.35 -11.23 16.78
CA LYS A 103 -9.40 -12.36 16.83
C LYS A 103 -8.54 -12.37 15.56
N PRO A 104 -7.20 -12.44 15.69
CA PRO A 104 -6.35 -12.61 14.53
C PRO A 104 -6.72 -13.90 13.78
N ALA A 105 -6.67 -13.88 12.46
CA ALA A 105 -6.87 -15.07 11.65
C ALA A 105 -5.73 -16.07 11.84
N ALA A 106 -5.93 -17.31 11.44
CA ALA A 106 -4.88 -18.31 11.43
C ALA A 106 -3.70 -17.84 10.55
N GLY A 107 -2.48 -18.01 11.05
CA GLY A 107 -1.26 -17.58 10.35
C GLY A 107 -0.86 -16.12 10.56
N VAL A 108 -1.70 -15.31 11.21
CA VAL A 108 -1.32 -13.95 11.59
C VAL A 108 -0.26 -14.01 12.69
N LYS A 109 0.85 -13.32 12.45
CA LYS A 109 1.96 -13.23 13.40
C LYS A 109 1.52 -12.49 14.67
N ALA A 110 2.11 -12.84 15.80
CA ALA A 110 1.89 -12.12 17.04
C ALA A 110 2.52 -10.71 16.95
N GLU A 111 1.68 -9.70 16.90
CA GLU A 111 2.09 -8.30 16.84
C GLU A 111 2.11 -7.67 18.25
N PRO A 112 2.93 -6.61 18.47
CA PRO A 112 2.95 -5.90 19.73
C PRO A 112 1.57 -5.41 20.17
N SER A 113 1.25 -5.58 21.43
CA SER A 113 -0.06 -5.22 22.00
C SER A 113 -0.41 -3.73 21.87
N ASP A 114 0.58 -2.87 21.76
CA ASP A 114 0.47 -1.42 21.60
C ASP A 114 0.53 -0.96 20.13
N LEU A 115 0.68 -1.90 19.17
CA LEU A 115 0.66 -1.56 17.74
C LEU A 115 -0.56 -0.70 17.41
N PRO A 116 -0.35 0.49 16.81
CA PRO A 116 -1.46 1.34 16.42
C PRO A 116 -2.25 0.75 15.26
N VAL A 117 -3.55 0.57 15.45
CA VAL A 117 -4.46 -0.09 14.52
C VAL A 117 -5.81 0.62 14.42
N PHE A 118 -6.58 0.26 13.41
CA PHE A 118 -8.00 0.58 13.25
C PHE A 118 -8.65 -0.46 12.33
N ILE A 119 -9.97 -0.46 12.23
CA ILE A 119 -10.64 -1.37 11.29
C ILE A 119 -10.88 -0.63 9.97
N VAL A 120 -10.53 -1.28 8.87
CA VAL A 120 -10.79 -0.83 7.50
C VAL A 120 -11.81 -1.74 6.85
N ASP A 121 -12.66 -1.18 6.00
CA ASP A 121 -13.68 -1.91 5.25
C ASP A 121 -13.44 -1.77 3.74
N PHE A 122 -13.62 -2.88 3.05
CA PHE A 122 -13.55 -2.97 1.60
C PHE A 122 -14.91 -3.46 1.10
N PRO A 123 -15.79 -2.58 0.63
CA PRO A 123 -17.04 -3.01 0.01
C PRO A 123 -16.76 -3.76 -1.29
N PHE A 124 -17.47 -4.86 -1.51
CA PHE A 124 -17.38 -5.64 -2.73
C PHE A 124 -18.72 -6.24 -3.09
N TYR A 125 -18.88 -6.60 -4.36
CA TYR A 125 -20.05 -7.30 -4.85
C TYR A 125 -19.65 -8.75 -5.15
N PRO A 126 -20.23 -9.75 -4.44
CA PRO A 126 -20.00 -11.15 -4.77
C PRO A 126 -20.42 -11.46 -6.22
N ALA A 127 -19.72 -12.37 -6.86
CA ALA A 127 -20.05 -12.77 -8.23
C ALA A 127 -21.50 -13.23 -8.32
N GLY A 128 -22.28 -12.63 -9.25
CA GLY A 128 -23.70 -12.94 -9.44
C GLY A 128 -24.65 -12.32 -8.40
N SER A 129 -24.19 -11.42 -7.55
CA SER A 129 -25.00 -10.71 -6.57
C SER A 129 -24.98 -9.20 -6.81
N ASN A 130 -26.14 -8.56 -6.66
CA ASN A 130 -26.27 -7.10 -6.64
C ASN A 130 -26.14 -6.53 -5.21
N ASP A 131 -26.00 -7.39 -4.20
CA ASP A 131 -25.87 -6.97 -2.81
C ASP A 131 -24.41 -6.69 -2.49
N SER A 132 -24.12 -5.49 -2.03
CA SER A 132 -22.80 -5.11 -1.53
C SER A 132 -22.53 -5.80 -0.19
N LYS A 133 -21.39 -6.46 -0.10
CA LYS A 133 -20.82 -6.98 1.15
C LYS A 133 -19.60 -6.18 1.53
N LYS A 134 -19.20 -6.24 2.79
CA LYS A 134 -17.99 -5.61 3.31
C LYS A 134 -17.01 -6.66 3.82
N LEU A 135 -15.77 -6.52 3.37
CA LEU A 135 -14.65 -7.24 3.91
C LEU A 135 -13.97 -6.36 4.93
N TYR A 136 -13.87 -6.82 6.18
CA TYR A 136 -13.20 -6.09 7.24
C TYR A 136 -11.77 -6.60 7.42
N ARG A 137 -10.84 -5.68 7.72
CA ARG A 137 -9.44 -5.95 8.02
C ARG A 137 -8.96 -5.03 9.13
N VAL A 138 -7.86 -5.42 9.77
CA VAL A 138 -7.16 -4.53 10.72
C VAL A 138 -6.07 -3.80 9.95
N GLY A 139 -6.25 -2.50 9.75
CA GLY A 139 -5.22 -1.62 9.21
C GLY A 139 -4.28 -1.16 10.33
N THR A 140 -2.99 -1.13 10.07
CA THR A 140 -1.98 -0.68 11.02
C THR A 140 -1.56 0.77 10.75
N LYS A 141 -0.55 1.25 11.48
CA LYS A 141 0.08 2.54 11.21
C LYS A 141 0.68 2.61 9.80
N ASN A 142 1.18 1.49 9.25
CA ASN A 142 1.73 1.44 7.90
C ASN A 142 0.64 1.67 6.83
N PHE A 143 -0.55 1.12 7.04
CA PHE A 143 -1.71 1.42 6.19
C PHE A 143 -2.05 2.92 6.21
N THR A 144 -2.04 3.54 7.41
CA THR A 144 -2.23 4.97 7.57
C THR A 144 -1.17 5.79 6.82
N SER A 145 0.08 5.35 6.82
CA SER A 145 1.17 6.05 6.14
C SER A 145 0.94 6.10 4.62
N VAL A 146 0.41 5.01 4.04
CA VAL A 146 0.01 4.98 2.62
C VAL A 146 -1.25 5.82 2.37
N LEU A 147 -2.20 5.88 3.31
CA LEU A 147 -3.36 6.77 3.20
C LEU A 147 -2.99 8.26 3.20
N ARG A 148 -1.80 8.64 3.68
CA ARG A 148 -1.28 10.02 3.52
C ARG A 148 -0.84 10.31 2.10
N TYR A 149 -0.46 9.28 1.36
CA TYR A 149 -0.11 9.38 -0.06
C TYR A 149 -1.37 9.49 -0.92
N ASN A 150 -2.33 8.61 -0.68
CA ASN A 150 -3.65 8.62 -1.31
C ASN A 150 -4.69 8.13 -0.29
N SER A 151 -5.69 8.94 0.00
CA SER A 151 -6.68 8.68 1.05
C SER A 151 -7.71 7.58 0.74
N SER A 152 -7.51 6.81 -0.33
CA SER A 152 -8.37 5.69 -0.70
C SER A 152 -7.94 4.39 -0.01
N TYR A 153 -8.87 3.71 0.66
CA TYR A 153 -8.64 2.37 1.22
C TYR A 153 -8.31 1.35 0.13
N PHE A 154 -8.96 1.45 -1.04
CA PHE A 154 -8.68 0.57 -2.17
C PHE A 154 -7.26 0.77 -2.70
N TYR A 155 -6.79 2.02 -2.77
CA TYR A 155 -5.42 2.30 -3.16
C TYR A 155 -4.43 1.66 -2.17
N ALA A 156 -4.61 1.91 -0.88
CA ALA A 156 -3.73 1.35 0.15
C ALA A 156 -3.81 -0.19 0.19
N GLY A 157 -5.00 -0.77 -0.01
CA GLY A 157 -5.18 -2.21 -0.16
C GLY A 157 -4.44 -2.78 -1.35
N ALA A 158 -4.55 -2.16 -2.53
CA ALA A 158 -3.84 -2.58 -3.74
C ALA A 158 -2.31 -2.50 -3.58
N VAL A 159 -1.80 -1.47 -2.90
CA VAL A 159 -0.36 -1.38 -2.55
C VAL A 159 0.06 -2.54 -1.65
N ALA A 160 -0.76 -2.88 -0.64
CA ALA A 160 -0.46 -4.01 0.25
C ALA A 160 -0.47 -5.36 -0.49
N GLU A 161 -1.44 -5.58 -1.37
CA GLU A 161 -1.55 -6.81 -2.17
C GLU A 161 -0.40 -6.94 -3.16
N LEU A 162 -0.09 -5.88 -3.90
CA LEU A 162 1.02 -5.86 -4.84
C LEU A 162 2.36 -6.09 -4.14
N GLY A 163 2.60 -5.39 -3.02
CA GLY A 163 3.81 -5.57 -2.22
C GLY A 163 3.94 -6.99 -1.68
N THR A 164 2.83 -7.61 -1.27
CA THR A 164 2.82 -9.01 -0.80
C THR A 164 3.10 -9.98 -1.94
N ALA A 165 2.52 -9.76 -3.13
CA ALA A 165 2.79 -10.58 -4.30
C ALA A 165 4.26 -10.50 -4.75
N ILE A 166 4.84 -9.31 -4.75
CA ILE A 166 6.26 -9.11 -5.06
C ILE A 166 7.16 -9.80 -4.02
N ALA A 167 6.84 -9.62 -2.73
CA ALA A 167 7.60 -10.24 -1.63
C ALA A 167 7.61 -11.78 -1.76
N ALA A 168 6.49 -12.39 -2.10
CA ALA A 168 6.39 -13.83 -2.33
C ALA A 168 7.31 -14.32 -3.46
N LEU A 169 7.52 -13.52 -4.51
CA LEU A 169 8.41 -13.88 -5.62
C LEU A 169 9.90 -13.83 -5.24
N VAL A 170 10.26 -13.01 -4.27
CA VAL A 170 11.66 -12.86 -3.82
C VAL A 170 11.95 -13.53 -2.48
N GLY A 171 10.98 -14.26 -1.93
CA GLY A 171 11.13 -14.97 -0.66
C GLY A 171 11.12 -14.07 0.58
N GLU A 172 10.54 -12.88 0.47
CA GLU A 172 10.46 -11.89 1.54
C GLU A 172 9.09 -11.89 2.24
N THR A 173 9.00 -11.21 3.38
CA THR A 173 7.75 -11.03 4.11
C THR A 173 6.86 -10.00 3.41
N GLY A 174 5.62 -10.37 3.15
CA GLY A 174 4.63 -9.48 2.54
C GLY A 174 4.09 -8.40 3.47
N LEU A 175 3.27 -7.52 2.92
CA LEU A 175 2.65 -6.41 3.63
C LEU A 175 1.28 -6.77 4.24
N ILE A 176 0.75 -7.96 3.92
CA ILE A 176 -0.47 -8.51 4.50
C ILE A 176 -0.08 -9.68 5.39
N ASP A 177 -0.48 -9.61 6.65
CA ASP A 177 -0.27 -10.68 7.61
C ASP A 177 -1.50 -11.60 7.67
N GLY A 178 -1.25 -12.88 7.57
CA GLY A 178 -2.27 -13.94 7.48
C GLY A 178 -2.37 -14.56 6.08
N THR A 179 -3.37 -15.43 5.90
CA THR A 179 -3.62 -16.09 4.60
C THR A 179 -4.09 -15.06 3.56
N PRO A 180 -3.80 -15.24 2.26
CA PRO A 180 -4.26 -14.36 1.19
C PRO A 180 -5.76 -14.11 1.29
N ILE A 181 -6.16 -12.88 1.09
CA ILE A 181 -7.54 -12.40 1.35
C ILE A 181 -8.56 -13.08 0.44
N LEU A 182 -8.20 -13.33 -0.78
CA LEU A 182 -8.99 -14.08 -1.75
C LEU A 182 -8.02 -14.86 -2.63
N PRO A 183 -8.34 -16.10 -3.01
CA PRO A 183 -7.65 -16.70 -4.13
C PRO A 183 -7.85 -15.75 -5.31
N SER A 184 -6.75 -15.33 -5.90
CA SER A 184 -6.78 -14.56 -7.14
C SER A 184 -7.66 -15.33 -8.13
N LYS A 185 -8.72 -14.71 -8.63
CA LYS A 185 -9.49 -15.30 -9.73
C LYS A 185 -8.70 -15.34 -11.04
N TYR A 186 -7.48 -14.82 -11.00
CA TYR A 186 -6.65 -14.60 -12.16
C TYR A 186 -5.21 -14.97 -11.84
N ASP A 187 -4.65 -15.91 -12.58
CA ASP A 187 -3.21 -16.11 -12.62
C ASP A 187 -2.60 -14.97 -13.43
N ILE A 188 -1.76 -14.18 -12.80
CA ILE A 188 -0.95 -13.16 -13.48
C ILE A 188 0.38 -13.83 -13.81
N GLU A 189 0.59 -14.22 -15.04
CA GLU A 189 1.91 -14.61 -15.52
C GLU A 189 2.77 -13.34 -15.63
N LEU A 190 3.71 -13.17 -14.70
CA LEU A 190 4.76 -12.18 -14.80
C LEU A 190 5.84 -12.70 -15.77
N ASP A 191 6.45 -11.80 -16.55
CA ASP A 191 7.55 -12.17 -17.45
C ASP A 191 8.71 -12.80 -16.66
N PRO A 192 8.98 -14.11 -16.80
CA PRO A 192 10.03 -14.80 -16.07
C PRO A 192 11.44 -14.41 -16.52
N THR A 193 11.58 -13.63 -17.60
CA THR A 193 12.88 -13.31 -18.17
C THR A 193 13.54 -12.09 -17.54
N GLY A 194 12.81 -11.29 -16.75
CA GLY A 194 13.34 -10.11 -16.05
C GLY A 194 13.94 -9.03 -16.96
N LYS A 195 13.71 -9.10 -18.26
CA LYS A 195 14.32 -8.18 -19.25
C LYS A 195 13.64 -6.82 -19.37
N GLY A 196 12.69 -6.53 -18.48
CA GLY A 196 11.98 -5.26 -18.49
C GLY A 196 11.21 -5.04 -19.80
N LEU A 197 9.97 -5.52 -19.84
CA LEU A 197 9.08 -5.25 -20.98
C LEU A 197 8.71 -3.77 -21.01
N LYS A 198 8.70 -3.17 -22.20
CA LYS A 198 8.10 -1.85 -22.37
C LYS A 198 6.60 -1.93 -22.09
N PRO A 199 5.94 -0.84 -21.66
CA PRO A 199 4.51 -0.85 -21.33
C PRO A 199 3.60 -1.43 -22.40
N ASP A 200 3.96 -1.27 -23.67
CA ASP A 200 3.26 -1.80 -24.85
C ASP A 200 3.51 -3.32 -25.10
N GLN A 201 4.47 -3.90 -24.39
CA GLN A 201 4.84 -5.32 -24.49
C GLN A 201 4.32 -6.14 -23.30
N ILE A 202 3.71 -5.49 -22.30
CA ILE A 202 3.12 -6.18 -21.15
C ILE A 202 1.79 -6.79 -21.59
N GLN A 203 1.80 -8.10 -21.86
CA GLN A 203 0.57 -8.86 -22.03
C GLN A 203 0.19 -9.49 -20.68
N VAL A 204 -0.86 -8.98 -20.06
CA VAL A 204 -1.46 -9.61 -18.89
C VAL A 204 -2.40 -10.70 -19.41
N LYS A 205 -1.98 -11.95 -19.32
CA LYS A 205 -2.84 -13.09 -19.58
C LYS A 205 -3.66 -13.37 -18.33
N VAL A 206 -4.91 -13.01 -18.38
CA VAL A 206 -5.86 -13.23 -17.28
C VAL A 206 -6.59 -14.54 -17.55
N THR A 207 -6.24 -15.60 -16.82
CA THR A 207 -6.94 -16.89 -16.91
C THR A 207 -7.87 -17.02 -15.71
N PRO A 208 -9.19 -17.17 -15.88
CA PRO A 208 -10.10 -17.43 -14.77
C PRO A 208 -9.71 -18.75 -14.10
N VAL A 209 -9.55 -18.75 -12.79
CA VAL A 209 -9.38 -19.99 -12.02
C VAL A 209 -10.74 -20.64 -11.91
N SER A 210 -10.87 -21.86 -12.47
CA SER A 210 -12.08 -22.70 -12.46
C SER A 210 -12.45 -23.18 -11.06
#